data_f8ab70789f1bf44e9d2685b00f87fbe4
#
_entry.id   f8ab70789f1bf44e9d2685b00f87fbe4
#
_cell.length_a   1.000
_cell.length_b   1.000
_cell.length_c   1.000
_cell.angle_alpha   90.00
_cell.angle_beta   90.00
_cell.angle_gamma   90.00
#
_symmetry.space_group_name_H-M   'P 1'
#
loop_
_entity.id
_entity.type
_entity.pdbx_description
1 polymer ?
#
loop_
_entity_poly.entity_id
_entity_poly.type
_entity_poly.pdbx_seq_one_letter_code
_entity_poly.pdbx_strand_id
1 'polypeptide(L)'
;MFDILHTDDIRVEYCDGSRRGVQRVLDACREERRPYVITTPLTSSLSPLTSILVPVTMLEEEVYKAEICTYLARKTGAHLILLRANDYGSKAKRNTQRIITHIQTIAERTGETITYEERVAKGDSFHIHKELHLIASSPDSPIALILLTASREYGLDDWLFGPPEHYVIRHSQVPVMLVNPRADLFSLCD
;
A
#
# COMPACT_ATOMS: atom_id res chain seq x y z
N MET A 1 11.88 7.39 14.56
CA MET A 1 11.19 6.44 13.70
C MET A 1 10.15 7.09 12.77
N PHE A 2 9.63 8.23 13.17
CA PHE A 2 8.85 9.13 12.31
C PHE A 2 9.66 9.75 11.16
N ASP A 3 11.00 9.74 11.26
CA ASP A 3 11.87 10.44 10.33
C ASP A 3 11.73 9.98 8.87
N ILE A 4 11.34 8.71 8.63
CA ILE A 4 11.17 8.21 7.26
C ILE A 4 9.86 8.66 6.63
N LEU A 5 8.79 8.80 7.43
CA LEU A 5 7.51 9.31 6.94
C LEU A 5 7.49 10.85 6.85
N HIS A 6 8.47 11.51 7.44
CA HIS A 6 8.67 12.97 7.40
C HIS A 6 9.80 13.40 6.46
N THR A 7 10.29 12.52 5.60
CA THR A 7 11.20 12.91 4.52
C THR A 7 10.43 13.70 3.46
N ASP A 8 11.13 14.56 2.75
CA ASP A 8 10.57 15.29 1.59
C ASP A 8 10.03 14.33 0.51
N ASP A 9 10.33 13.03 0.64
CA ASP A 9 9.96 11.98 -0.29
C ASP A 9 8.57 11.37 -0.05
N ILE A 10 7.97 11.58 1.16
CA ILE A 10 6.66 11.03 1.52
C ILE A 10 5.77 12.14 2.07
N ARG A 11 4.61 12.31 1.48
CA ARG A 11 3.60 13.27 1.95
C ARG A 11 2.73 12.63 3.03
N VAL A 12 2.48 13.33 4.13
CA VAL A 12 1.60 12.87 5.21
C VAL A 12 0.35 13.71 5.25
N GLU A 13 -0.80 13.05 5.20
CA GLU A 13 -2.13 13.67 5.23
C GLU A 13 -2.95 13.11 6.40
N TYR A 14 -3.75 13.98 6.97
CA TYR A 14 -4.74 13.61 7.99
C TYR A 14 -6.15 13.85 7.47
N CYS A 15 -7.06 12.91 7.70
CA CYS A 15 -8.47 13.11 7.45
C CYS A 15 -9.31 12.67 8.66
N ASP A 16 -10.52 13.20 8.76
CA ASP A 16 -11.46 12.92 9.84
C ASP A 16 -12.11 11.52 9.77
N GLY A 17 -11.72 10.70 8.80
CA GLY A 17 -12.28 9.37 8.55
C GLY A 17 -13.68 9.38 7.94
N SER A 18 -14.30 10.55 7.73
CA SER A 18 -15.57 10.64 7.03
C SER A 18 -15.39 10.33 5.52
N ARG A 19 -16.48 9.88 4.88
CA ARG A 19 -16.45 9.63 3.42
C ARG A 19 -16.00 10.88 2.64
N ARG A 20 -16.46 12.07 3.02
CA ARG A 20 -16.09 13.33 2.38
C ARG A 20 -14.65 13.75 2.70
N GLY A 21 -14.18 13.50 3.90
CA GLY A 21 -12.80 13.78 4.32
C GLY A 21 -11.81 12.95 3.53
N VAL A 22 -12.03 11.64 3.44
CA VAL A 22 -11.20 10.73 2.64
C VAL A 22 -11.19 11.13 1.17
N GLN A 23 -12.37 11.40 0.57
CA GLN A 23 -12.46 11.82 -0.82
C GLN A 23 -11.65 13.10 -1.08
N ARG A 24 -11.77 14.09 -0.20
CA ARG A 24 -11.02 15.36 -0.33
C ARG A 24 -9.51 15.14 -0.35
N VAL A 25 -9.00 14.27 0.52
CA VAL A 25 -7.55 13.96 0.56
C VAL A 25 -7.13 13.21 -0.69
N LEU A 26 -7.89 12.21 -1.13
CA LEU A 26 -7.59 11.47 -2.36
C LEU A 26 -7.58 12.38 -3.59
N ASP A 27 -8.55 13.30 -3.69
CA ASP A 27 -8.60 14.27 -4.79
C ASP A 27 -7.41 15.24 -4.76
N ALA A 28 -7.01 15.71 -3.57
CA ALA A 28 -5.86 16.59 -3.41
C ALA A 28 -4.53 15.90 -3.71
N CYS A 29 -4.45 14.58 -3.53
CA CYS A 29 -3.25 13.78 -3.79
C CYS A 29 -3.25 13.08 -5.16
N ARG A 30 -4.27 13.24 -5.98
CA ARG A 30 -4.42 12.53 -7.27
C ARG A 30 -3.24 12.73 -8.21
N GLU A 31 -2.66 13.93 -8.24
CA GLU A 31 -1.50 14.28 -9.07
C GLU A 31 -0.19 14.28 -8.28
N GLU A 32 -0.21 13.80 -7.04
CA GLU A 32 1.00 13.73 -6.21
C GLU A 32 1.99 12.71 -6.82
N ARG A 33 3.24 13.14 -6.97
CA ARG A 33 4.31 12.28 -7.50
C ARG A 33 4.90 11.38 -6.44
N ARG A 34 4.91 11.87 -5.20
CA ARG A 34 5.45 11.15 -4.05
C ARG A 34 4.40 10.18 -3.50
N PRO A 35 4.82 9.09 -2.88
CA PRO A 35 3.91 8.32 -2.02
C PRO A 35 3.32 9.21 -0.95
N TYR A 36 2.07 8.96 -0.59
CA TYR A 36 1.42 9.71 0.48
C TYR A 36 0.75 8.78 1.49
N VAL A 37 0.85 9.15 2.76
CA VAL A 37 0.28 8.39 3.89
C VAL A 37 -0.94 9.12 4.41
N ILE A 38 -2.03 8.40 4.56
CA ILE A 38 -3.26 8.92 5.16
C ILE A 38 -3.41 8.31 6.56
N THR A 39 -3.61 9.19 7.54
CA THR A 39 -3.97 8.84 8.91
C THR A 39 -5.38 9.34 9.25
N THR A 40 -6.06 8.62 10.14
CA THR A 40 -7.41 8.94 10.61
C THR A 40 -7.47 8.90 12.14
N PRO A 41 -8.56 9.33 12.77
CA PRO A 41 -8.73 9.17 14.21
C PRO A 41 -8.69 7.71 14.70
N LEU A 42 -8.92 6.73 13.81
CA LEU A 42 -8.81 5.31 14.12
C LEU A 42 -7.36 4.81 14.10
N THR A 43 -6.47 5.53 13.43
CA THR A 43 -5.07 5.15 13.32
C THR A 43 -4.44 5.26 14.70
N SER A 44 -4.11 4.12 15.30
CA SER A 44 -3.35 4.03 16.53
C SER A 44 -1.98 4.69 16.36
N SER A 45 -1.37 5.14 17.45
CA SER A 45 -0.08 5.83 17.40
C SER A 45 0.90 5.05 16.53
N LEU A 46 1.59 5.77 15.68
CA LEU A 46 2.53 5.24 14.71
C LEU A 46 3.57 4.38 15.45
N SER A 47 3.33 3.08 15.46
CA SER A 47 4.25 2.07 15.96
C SER A 47 5.51 2.02 15.09
N PRO A 48 6.61 1.44 15.58
CA PRO A 48 7.73 1.10 14.71
C PRO A 48 7.23 0.40 13.45
N LEU A 49 7.72 0.79 12.29
CA LEU A 49 7.35 0.16 11.01
C LEU A 49 7.98 -1.24 10.95
N THR A 50 7.30 -2.20 11.58
CA THR A 50 7.78 -3.59 11.72
C THR A 50 7.41 -4.44 10.53
N SER A 51 6.19 -4.27 9.99
CA SER A 51 5.72 -5.01 8.83
C SER A 51 4.79 -4.15 7.96
N ILE A 52 4.88 -4.35 6.66
CA ILE A 52 4.09 -3.66 5.65
C ILE A 52 3.21 -4.67 4.92
N LEU A 53 1.90 -4.46 4.96
CA LEU A 53 0.94 -5.25 4.19
C LEU A 53 0.80 -4.65 2.79
N VAL A 54 1.13 -5.45 1.76
CA VAL A 54 1.14 -5.07 0.36
C VAL A 54 0.15 -5.96 -0.39
N PRO A 55 -1.11 -5.55 -0.58
CA PRO A 55 -2.03 -6.31 -1.42
C PRO A 55 -1.60 -6.26 -2.88
N VAL A 56 -1.74 -7.38 -3.59
CA VAL A 56 -1.38 -7.51 -5.00
C VAL A 56 -2.55 -8.09 -5.77
N THR A 57 -3.12 -7.28 -6.65
CA THR A 57 -4.28 -7.61 -7.49
C THR A 57 -3.87 -7.95 -8.93
N MET A 58 -4.86 -8.20 -9.79
CA MET A 58 -4.64 -8.45 -11.21
C MET A 58 -4.28 -7.19 -12.03
N LEU A 59 -4.36 -5.99 -11.43
CA LEU A 59 -4.07 -4.73 -12.11
C LEU A 59 -2.57 -4.62 -12.41
N GLU A 60 -2.21 -4.17 -13.59
CA GLU A 60 -0.79 -4.07 -14.00
C GLU A 60 -0.03 -3.01 -13.19
N GLU A 61 -0.74 -2.01 -12.71
CA GLU A 61 -0.23 -0.92 -11.88
C GLU A 61 0.30 -1.38 -10.52
N GLU A 62 -0.03 -2.58 -10.09
CA GLU A 62 0.44 -3.15 -8.82
C GLU A 62 1.97 -3.22 -8.72
N VAL A 63 2.66 -3.31 -9.85
CA VAL A 63 4.12 -3.39 -9.89
C VAL A 63 4.80 -2.09 -9.43
N TYR A 64 4.12 -0.94 -9.50
CA TYR A 64 4.68 0.33 -9.02
C TYR A 64 4.94 0.34 -7.50
N LYS A 65 4.23 -0.49 -6.75
CA LYS A 65 4.48 -0.65 -5.31
C LYS A 65 5.81 -1.31 -4.99
N ALA A 66 6.39 -2.05 -5.95
CA ALA A 66 7.64 -2.79 -5.73
C ALA A 66 8.78 -1.88 -5.25
N GLU A 67 8.93 -0.73 -5.90
CA GLU A 67 9.98 0.23 -5.57
C GLU A 67 9.79 0.79 -4.16
N ILE A 68 8.57 1.25 -3.85
CA ILE A 68 8.25 1.86 -2.56
C ILE A 68 8.36 0.86 -1.41
N CYS A 69 7.78 -0.34 -1.54
CA CYS A 69 7.86 -1.33 -0.47
C CYS A 69 9.31 -1.78 -0.22
N THR A 70 10.09 -1.93 -1.29
CA THR A 70 11.51 -2.28 -1.21
C THR A 70 12.31 -1.17 -0.53
N TYR A 71 12.09 0.09 -0.92
CA TYR A 71 12.72 1.25 -0.28
C TYR A 71 12.43 1.31 1.22
N LEU A 72 11.15 1.21 1.60
CA LEU A 72 10.73 1.24 3.00
C LEU A 72 11.34 0.08 3.79
N ALA A 73 11.29 -1.15 3.27
CA ALA A 73 11.85 -2.32 3.93
C ALA A 73 13.36 -2.16 4.18
N ARG A 74 14.10 -1.64 3.21
CA ARG A 74 15.54 -1.36 3.35
C ARG A 74 15.83 -0.32 4.44
N LYS A 75 15.06 0.76 4.45
CA LYS A 75 15.28 1.88 5.39
C LYS A 75 14.87 1.55 6.82
N THR A 76 13.90 0.68 7.01
CA THR A 76 13.31 0.40 8.33
C THR A 76 13.62 -1.00 8.87
N GLY A 77 14.03 -1.92 8.02
CA GLY A 77 14.08 -3.35 8.34
C GLY A 77 12.69 -4.01 8.39
N ALA A 78 11.66 -3.33 7.87
CA ALA A 78 10.30 -3.87 7.90
C ALA A 78 10.17 -5.15 7.06
N HIS A 79 9.39 -6.10 7.58
CA HIS A 79 9.00 -7.31 6.87
C HIS A 79 7.87 -7.02 5.89
N LEU A 80 7.97 -7.50 4.65
CA LEU A 80 6.93 -7.31 3.63
C LEU A 80 5.98 -8.52 3.60
N ILE A 81 4.68 -8.26 3.71
CA ILE A 81 3.64 -9.27 3.55
C ILE A 81 2.93 -9.00 2.23
N LEU A 82 3.29 -9.77 1.19
CA LEU A 82 2.67 -9.67 -0.13
C LEU A 82 1.37 -10.49 -0.12
N LEU A 83 0.24 -9.81 0.05
CA LEU A 83 -1.08 -10.43 0.08
C LEU A 83 -1.65 -10.52 -1.33
N ARG A 84 -1.46 -11.67 -1.98
CA ARG A 84 -1.93 -11.90 -3.35
C ARG A 84 -3.43 -12.18 -3.37
N ALA A 85 -4.17 -11.48 -4.22
CA ALA A 85 -5.58 -11.75 -4.48
C ALA A 85 -5.79 -13.18 -5.02
N ASN A 86 -6.91 -13.79 -4.62
CA ASN A 86 -7.28 -15.17 -4.99
C ASN A 86 -8.09 -15.18 -6.30
N ASP A 87 -7.51 -14.63 -7.35
CA ASP A 87 -8.13 -14.60 -8.67
C ASP A 87 -8.09 -15.95 -9.38
N TYR A 88 -9.08 -16.21 -10.20
CA TYR A 88 -9.13 -17.41 -11.05
C TYR A 88 -8.02 -17.44 -12.12
N GLY A 89 -7.45 -16.29 -12.48
CA GLY A 89 -6.37 -16.13 -13.46
C GLY A 89 -4.98 -16.03 -12.87
N SER A 90 -3.98 -15.94 -13.75
CA SER A 90 -2.57 -15.85 -13.35
C SER A 90 -2.05 -14.42 -13.19
N LYS A 91 -2.86 -13.37 -13.42
CA LYS A 91 -2.39 -11.98 -13.42
C LYS A 91 -1.85 -11.53 -12.06
N ALA A 92 -2.63 -11.70 -10.98
CA ALA A 92 -2.18 -11.37 -9.63
C ALA A 92 -0.91 -12.13 -9.24
N LYS A 93 -0.83 -13.43 -9.59
CA LYS A 93 0.38 -14.24 -9.36
C LYS A 93 1.59 -13.68 -10.11
N ARG A 94 1.43 -13.29 -11.38
CA ARG A 94 2.53 -12.67 -12.17
C ARG A 94 2.97 -11.33 -11.57
N ASN A 95 2.02 -10.51 -11.13
CA ASN A 95 2.34 -9.23 -10.48
C ASN A 95 3.11 -9.46 -9.17
N THR A 96 2.67 -10.41 -8.35
CA THR A 96 3.41 -10.78 -7.13
C THR A 96 4.83 -11.23 -7.46
N GLN A 97 5.01 -12.07 -8.48
CA GLN A 97 6.33 -12.52 -8.90
C GLN A 97 7.22 -11.37 -9.39
N ARG A 98 6.66 -10.39 -10.11
CA ARG A 98 7.40 -9.19 -10.53
C ARG A 98 7.89 -8.38 -9.34
N ILE A 99 7.03 -8.20 -8.31
CA ILE A 99 7.41 -7.52 -7.07
C ILE A 99 8.53 -8.29 -6.36
N ILE A 100 8.39 -9.60 -6.22
CA ILE A 100 9.43 -10.47 -5.61
C ILE A 100 10.75 -10.37 -6.37
N THR A 101 10.72 -10.46 -7.70
CA THR A 101 11.92 -10.32 -8.52
C THR A 101 12.59 -8.96 -8.32
N HIS A 102 11.81 -7.88 -8.23
CA HIS A 102 12.35 -6.55 -7.94
C HIS A 102 13.04 -6.51 -6.56
N ILE A 103 12.39 -7.03 -5.51
CA ILE A 103 12.96 -7.11 -4.15
C ILE A 103 14.29 -7.87 -4.17
N GLN A 104 14.33 -9.04 -4.81
CA GLN A 104 15.52 -9.88 -4.91
C GLN A 104 16.66 -9.17 -5.67
N THR A 105 16.34 -8.54 -6.80
CA THR A 105 17.32 -7.79 -7.61
C THR A 105 17.95 -6.65 -6.81
N ILE A 106 17.14 -5.91 -6.04
CA ILE A 106 17.66 -4.83 -5.20
C ILE A 106 18.49 -5.39 -4.05
N ALA A 107 18.03 -6.45 -3.37
CA ALA A 107 18.77 -7.10 -2.28
C ALA A 107 20.15 -7.59 -2.76
N GLU A 108 20.21 -8.25 -3.91
CA GLU A 108 21.46 -8.70 -4.53
C GLU A 108 22.40 -7.53 -4.89
N ARG A 109 21.84 -6.47 -5.50
CA ARG A 109 22.61 -5.28 -5.90
C ARG A 109 23.20 -4.53 -4.72
N THR A 110 22.49 -4.47 -3.60
CA THR A 110 22.88 -3.67 -2.42
C THR A 110 23.58 -4.49 -1.35
N GLY A 111 23.50 -5.81 -1.41
CA GLY A 111 23.99 -6.71 -0.36
C GLY A 111 23.16 -6.66 0.93
N GLU A 112 21.96 -6.05 0.89
CA GLU A 112 21.08 -5.93 2.04
C GLU A 112 20.06 -7.08 2.11
N THR A 113 19.70 -7.47 3.31
CA THR A 113 18.64 -8.49 3.53
C THR A 113 17.28 -7.81 3.60
N ILE A 114 16.39 -8.16 2.66
CA ILE A 114 14.99 -7.72 2.66
C ILE A 114 14.12 -8.95 2.91
N THR A 115 13.38 -8.93 4.02
CA THR A 115 12.54 -10.07 4.39
C THR A 115 11.13 -9.89 3.86
N TYR A 116 10.57 -10.94 3.26
CA TYR A 116 9.21 -10.94 2.75
C TYR A 116 8.57 -12.32 2.82
N GLU A 117 7.25 -12.34 2.80
CA GLU A 117 6.46 -13.55 2.62
C GLU A 117 5.30 -13.30 1.64
N GLU A 118 4.88 -14.33 0.91
CA GLU A 118 3.66 -14.32 0.11
C GLU A 118 2.54 -15.01 0.89
N ARG A 119 1.38 -14.32 0.96
CA ARG A 119 0.13 -14.89 1.47
C ARG A 119 -0.94 -14.81 0.38
N VAL A 120 -1.88 -15.74 0.40
CA VAL A 120 -3.05 -15.71 -0.51
C VAL A 120 -4.24 -15.18 0.28
N ALA A 121 -4.87 -14.14 -0.25
CA ALA A 121 -6.09 -13.58 0.30
C ALA A 121 -7.26 -14.57 0.14
N LYS A 122 -8.31 -14.40 0.94
CA LYS A 122 -9.58 -15.12 0.74
C LYS A 122 -10.33 -14.53 -0.45
N GLY A 123 -10.30 -13.20 -0.60
CA GLY A 123 -10.95 -12.46 -1.67
C GLY A 123 -10.12 -12.39 -2.95
N ASP A 124 -10.81 -12.22 -4.05
CA ASP A 124 -10.23 -11.87 -5.35
C ASP A 124 -9.80 -10.40 -5.41
N SER A 125 -9.33 -9.95 -6.57
CA SER A 125 -8.90 -8.57 -6.80
C SER A 125 -9.97 -7.51 -6.51
N PHE A 126 -11.25 -7.84 -6.64
CA PHE A 126 -12.36 -6.93 -6.37
C PHE A 126 -12.74 -6.87 -4.88
N HIS A 127 -12.42 -7.91 -4.11
CA HIS A 127 -12.87 -8.05 -2.73
C HIS A 127 -11.74 -8.03 -1.69
N ILE A 128 -10.48 -8.13 -2.09
CA ILE A 128 -9.32 -8.16 -1.19
C ILE A 128 -9.30 -6.97 -0.21
N HIS A 129 -9.75 -5.79 -0.64
CA HIS A 129 -9.80 -4.60 0.20
C HIS A 129 -10.64 -4.77 1.47
N LYS A 130 -11.64 -5.66 1.45
CA LYS A 130 -12.50 -5.93 2.62
C LYS A 130 -11.79 -6.69 3.74
N GLU A 131 -10.71 -7.38 3.46
CA GLU A 131 -9.97 -8.13 4.47
C GLU A 131 -8.70 -7.41 4.97
N LEU A 132 -8.20 -6.38 4.26
CA LEU A 132 -6.97 -5.70 4.63
C LEU A 132 -7.01 -5.11 6.05
N HIS A 133 -8.09 -4.41 6.39
CA HIS A 133 -8.23 -3.82 7.71
C HIS A 133 -8.40 -4.88 8.80
N LEU A 134 -9.06 -6.00 8.51
CA LEU A 134 -9.21 -7.11 9.47
C LEU A 134 -7.87 -7.76 9.78
N ILE A 135 -7.05 -7.97 8.75
CA ILE A 135 -5.70 -8.53 8.92
C ILE A 135 -4.82 -7.57 9.73
N ALA A 136 -4.87 -6.27 9.41
CA ALA A 136 -4.05 -5.26 10.07
C ALA A 136 -4.51 -4.97 11.51
N SER A 137 -5.80 -5.08 11.80
CA SER A 137 -6.39 -4.79 13.11
C SER A 137 -6.45 -6.00 14.05
N SER A 138 -5.93 -7.16 13.65
CA SER A 138 -5.85 -8.31 14.54
C SER A 138 -4.93 -8.00 15.74
N PRO A 139 -5.31 -8.37 16.98
CA PRO A 139 -4.53 -8.05 18.19
C PRO A 139 -3.07 -8.50 18.12
N ASP A 140 -2.82 -9.60 17.43
CA ASP A 140 -1.47 -10.18 17.27
C ASP A 140 -0.82 -9.77 15.93
N SER A 141 -1.41 -8.81 15.20
CA SER A 141 -0.89 -8.41 13.89
C SER A 141 0.38 -7.55 14.05
N PRO A 142 1.48 -7.92 13.41
CA PRO A 142 2.67 -7.10 13.37
C PRO A 142 2.57 -5.95 12.36
N ILE A 143 1.44 -5.83 11.64
CA ILE A 143 1.30 -4.88 10.54
C ILE A 143 1.24 -3.46 11.10
N ALA A 144 2.13 -2.61 10.58
CA ALA A 144 2.25 -1.21 10.96
C ALA A 144 1.86 -0.25 9.83
N LEU A 145 1.71 -0.75 8.61
CA LEU A 145 1.35 0.03 7.43
C LEU A 145 0.64 -0.84 6.39
N ILE A 146 -0.37 -0.30 5.70
CA ILE A 146 -0.93 -0.88 4.48
C ILE A 146 -0.47 -0.03 3.30
N LEU A 147 0.10 -0.66 2.25
CA LEU A 147 0.54 0.01 1.03
C LEU A 147 -0.36 -0.34 -0.14
N LEU A 148 -1.07 0.65 -0.67
CA LEU A 148 -2.01 0.50 -1.79
C LEU A 148 -1.52 1.23 -3.05
N THR A 149 -2.00 0.78 -4.20
CA THR A 149 -2.02 1.59 -5.44
C THR A 149 -3.30 2.42 -5.43
N ALA A 150 -3.21 3.71 -5.70
CA ALA A 150 -4.37 4.57 -5.81
C ALA A 150 -5.11 4.31 -7.13
N SER A 151 -6.43 4.45 -7.13
CA SER A 151 -7.24 4.31 -8.35
C SER A 151 -6.96 5.47 -9.31
N ARG A 152 -6.72 5.14 -10.60
CA ARG A 152 -6.46 6.16 -11.65
C ARG A 152 -7.70 6.97 -11.98
N GLU A 153 -8.79 6.27 -12.18
CA GLU A 153 -10.07 6.84 -12.59
C GLU A 153 -11.17 6.17 -11.77
N TYR A 154 -12.15 6.95 -11.37
CA TYR A 154 -13.32 6.40 -10.73
C TYR A 154 -14.28 5.91 -11.82
N GLY A 155 -14.52 4.60 -11.86
CA GLY A 155 -15.57 4.00 -12.66
C GLY A 155 -16.97 4.36 -12.14
N LEU A 156 -18.02 3.97 -12.88
CA LEU A 156 -19.41 4.14 -12.43
C LEU A 156 -19.68 3.43 -11.10
N ASP A 157 -19.03 2.28 -10.88
CA ASP A 157 -19.15 1.51 -9.64
C ASP A 157 -18.47 2.26 -8.47
N ASP A 158 -17.34 2.92 -8.71
CA ASP A 158 -16.64 3.73 -7.71
C ASP A 158 -17.45 4.98 -7.34
N TRP A 159 -18.23 5.52 -8.27
CA TRP A 159 -19.15 6.63 -8.00
C TRP A 159 -20.26 6.23 -7.03
N LEU A 160 -20.76 5.00 -7.12
CA LEU A 160 -21.84 4.49 -6.26
C LEU A 160 -21.32 4.00 -4.90
N PHE A 161 -20.21 3.28 -4.89
CA PHE A 161 -19.70 2.58 -3.68
C PHE A 161 -18.43 3.20 -3.10
N GLY A 162 -17.76 4.09 -3.84
CA GLY A 162 -16.44 4.62 -3.55
C GLY A 162 -15.32 3.66 -3.97
N PRO A 163 -14.14 4.19 -4.28
CA PRO A 163 -13.00 3.36 -4.66
C PRO A 163 -12.56 2.45 -3.51
N PRO A 164 -11.94 1.29 -3.78
CA PRO A 164 -11.52 0.31 -2.77
C PRO A 164 -10.67 0.92 -1.65
N GLU A 165 -9.78 1.86 -1.95
CA GLU A 165 -8.96 2.56 -0.98
C GLU A 165 -9.79 3.36 0.03
N HIS A 166 -10.95 3.88 -0.35
CA HIS A 166 -11.88 4.56 0.56
C HIS A 166 -12.29 3.66 1.72
N TYR A 167 -12.61 2.41 1.40
CA TYR A 167 -13.00 1.44 2.41
C TYR A 167 -11.85 1.16 3.36
N VAL A 168 -10.65 0.89 2.82
CA VAL A 168 -9.47 0.58 3.63
C VAL A 168 -9.10 1.75 4.55
N ILE A 169 -9.02 2.98 4.03
CA ILE A 169 -8.65 4.17 4.81
C ILE A 169 -9.62 4.39 5.98
N ARG A 170 -10.92 4.23 5.73
CA ARG A 170 -11.95 4.49 6.75
C ARG A 170 -12.02 3.46 7.87
N HIS A 171 -11.55 2.25 7.63
CA HIS A 171 -11.68 1.15 8.58
C HIS A 171 -10.33 0.69 9.15
N SER A 172 -9.21 1.17 8.62
CA SER A 172 -7.89 0.77 9.07
C SER A 172 -7.54 1.42 10.42
N GLN A 173 -6.97 0.63 11.32
CA GLN A 173 -6.35 1.08 12.56
C GLN A 173 -4.85 1.41 12.40
N VAL A 174 -4.28 1.11 11.23
CA VAL A 174 -2.91 1.47 10.88
C VAL A 174 -2.92 2.48 9.73
N PRO A 175 -1.85 3.28 9.57
CA PRO A 175 -1.73 4.19 8.43
C PRO A 175 -1.87 3.47 7.10
N VAL A 176 -2.45 4.17 6.12
CA VAL A 176 -2.57 3.68 4.75
C VAL A 176 -1.73 4.56 3.83
N MET A 177 -0.71 3.96 3.21
CA MET A 177 0.11 4.63 2.20
C MET A 177 -0.44 4.31 0.82
N LEU A 178 -0.46 5.33 -0.04
CA LEU A 178 -0.87 5.19 -1.44
C LEU A 178 0.25 5.62 -2.38
N VAL A 179 0.29 4.94 -3.51
CA VAL A 179 1.18 5.22 -4.63
C VAL A 179 0.32 5.45 -5.87
N ASN A 180 0.47 6.60 -6.51
CA ASN A 180 -0.24 6.88 -7.76
C ASN A 180 0.36 6.08 -8.92
N PRO A 181 -0.45 5.37 -9.72
CA PRO A 181 0.02 4.43 -10.73
C PRO A 181 0.40 5.12 -12.06
N ARG A 182 1.26 6.14 -12.02
CA ARG A 182 1.70 6.89 -13.20
C ARG A 182 3.20 6.78 -13.34
N ALA A 183 3.65 6.04 -14.36
CA ALA A 183 5.07 5.78 -14.61
C ALA A 183 5.90 7.08 -14.80
N ASP A 184 5.28 8.15 -15.31
CA ASP A 184 5.89 9.46 -15.48
C ASP A 184 6.07 10.24 -14.16
N LEU A 185 5.42 9.78 -13.09
CA LEU A 185 5.47 10.41 -11.76
C LEU A 185 6.50 9.76 -10.82
N PHE A 186 7.05 8.60 -11.19
CA PHE A 186 8.04 7.91 -10.37
C PHE A 186 9.46 8.29 -10.79
N SER A 187 9.97 9.29 -10.14
CA SER A 187 11.39 9.56 -10.04
C SER A 187 11.76 9.47 -8.57
N LEU A 188 11.85 8.25 -8.05
CA LEU A 188 12.62 8.03 -6.84
C LEU A 188 14.06 7.97 -7.29
N CYS A 189 14.77 9.02 -6.98
CA CYS A 189 16.17 9.22 -7.28
C CYS A 189 17.02 8.04 -6.83
N ASP A 190 17.98 7.73 -7.65
CA ASP A 190 19.12 6.82 -7.47
C ASP A 190 19.83 6.97 -6.10
#